data_a5c31e25178f97019c858f8c12684c12
#
_entry.id   a5c31e25178f97019c858f8c12684c12
#
_cell.length_a   1.000
_cell.length_b   1.000
_cell.length_c   1.000
_cell.angle_alpha   90.00
_cell.angle_beta   90.00
_cell.angle_gamma   90.00
#
_symmetry.space_group_name_H-M   'P 1'
#
loop_
_entity.id
_entity.type
_entity.pdbx_description
1 polymer ?
#
loop_
_entity_poly.entity_id
_entity_poly.type
_entity_poly.pdbx_seq_one_letter_code
_entity_poly.pdbx_strand_id
1 'polypeptide(L)'
;GTIQYQELQVYDGMVYLSNSVTDEEIRTIMNTMDEMGKMDRYMEMEMMKEPIAASADGKTEDVYLCVPEDKDMVDEFMTFRDRTSGEIYHLTDDGVILTEKMAKTLDVSRGDPIYIGVDGEEKEVTVTDICENYMEHYVYMTAELYEELYGEEPGYNSILFDLKNASDKEISD
;
A
#
# COMPACT_ATOMS: atom_id res chain seq x y z
N GLY A 1 5.58 -16.99 -3.52
CA GLY A 1 4.86 -15.71 -3.66
C GLY A 1 3.65 -15.84 -4.56
N THR A 2 2.75 -14.89 -4.44
CA THR A 2 1.51 -14.84 -5.21
C THR A 2 1.48 -13.57 -6.04
N ILE A 3 1.09 -13.70 -7.31
CA ILE A 3 0.90 -12.53 -8.18
C ILE A 3 -0.59 -12.19 -8.17
N GLN A 4 -0.89 -10.94 -7.87
CA GLN A 4 -2.26 -10.43 -7.83
C GLN A 4 -2.41 -9.27 -8.80
N TYR A 5 -3.56 -9.22 -9.46
CA TYR A 5 -3.89 -8.15 -10.40
C TYR A 5 -5.11 -7.38 -9.89
N GLN A 6 -5.05 -6.05 -9.96
CA GLN A 6 -6.13 -5.18 -9.50
C GLN A 6 -6.52 -4.21 -10.63
N GLU A 7 -7.75 -4.30 -11.07
CA GLU A 7 -8.22 -3.56 -12.25
C GLU A 7 -8.24 -2.04 -12.08
N LEU A 8 -8.50 -1.55 -10.85
CA LEU A 8 -8.56 -0.10 -10.60
C LEU A 8 -7.22 0.53 -10.27
N GLN A 9 -6.19 -0.28 -10.12
CA GLN A 9 -4.86 0.23 -9.82
C GLN A 9 -4.11 0.46 -11.13
N VAL A 10 -3.17 1.42 -11.10
CA VAL A 10 -2.34 1.74 -12.25
C VAL A 10 -1.32 0.64 -12.52
N TYR A 11 -0.89 -0.07 -11.50
CA TYR A 11 0.09 -1.14 -11.65
C TYR A 11 -0.53 -2.42 -12.24
N ASP A 12 0.29 -3.18 -12.98
CA ASP A 12 -0.17 -4.41 -13.63
C ASP A 12 -0.27 -5.59 -12.68
N GLY A 13 0.56 -5.63 -11.66
CA GLY A 13 0.50 -6.72 -10.71
C GLY A 13 1.30 -6.47 -9.45
N MET A 14 1.15 -7.39 -8.50
CA MET A 14 1.86 -7.35 -7.25
C MET A 14 2.36 -8.75 -6.89
N VAL A 15 3.62 -8.84 -6.48
CA VAL A 15 4.18 -10.07 -5.92
C VAL A 15 4.25 -9.89 -4.41
N TYR A 16 3.49 -10.69 -3.70
CA TYR A 16 3.55 -10.73 -2.24
C TYR A 16 4.47 -11.89 -1.82
N LEU A 17 5.46 -11.58 -1.01
CA LEU A 17 6.44 -12.53 -0.54
C LEU A 17 6.22 -12.82 0.95
N SER A 18 6.54 -14.05 1.37
CA SER A 18 6.32 -14.43 2.77
C SER A 18 7.28 -13.68 3.70
N ASN A 19 6.95 -13.67 4.99
CA ASN A 19 7.65 -12.90 6.02
C ASN A 19 9.15 -13.18 6.16
N SER A 20 9.65 -14.24 5.57
CA SER A 20 11.06 -14.60 5.66
C SER A 20 11.91 -14.13 4.48
N VAL A 21 11.34 -13.31 3.61
CA VAL A 21 12.04 -12.85 2.42
C VAL A 21 13.03 -11.75 2.77
N THR A 22 14.25 -11.86 2.23
CA THR A 22 15.30 -10.87 2.42
C THR A 22 15.32 -9.87 1.27
N ASP A 23 15.93 -8.70 1.50
CA ASP A 23 16.12 -7.70 0.45
C ASP A 23 16.92 -8.28 -0.73
N GLU A 24 17.86 -9.16 -0.45
CA GLU A 24 18.63 -9.84 -1.49
C GLU A 24 17.76 -10.74 -2.37
N GLU A 25 16.83 -11.47 -1.75
CA GLU A 25 15.90 -12.32 -2.49
C GLU A 25 14.97 -11.50 -3.38
N ILE A 26 14.48 -10.38 -2.86
CA ILE A 26 13.65 -9.45 -3.62
C ILE A 26 14.43 -8.92 -4.82
N ARG A 27 15.66 -8.51 -4.59
CA ARG A 27 16.52 -7.99 -5.66
C ARG A 27 16.79 -9.04 -6.74
N THR A 28 16.99 -10.29 -6.34
CA THR A 28 17.18 -11.41 -7.27
C THR A 28 15.94 -11.62 -8.12
N ILE A 29 14.76 -11.60 -7.52
CA ILE A 29 13.49 -11.73 -8.24
C ILE A 29 13.35 -10.61 -9.26
N MET A 30 13.62 -9.37 -8.85
CA MET A 30 13.48 -8.22 -9.73
C MET A 30 14.46 -8.26 -10.89
N ASN A 31 15.70 -8.66 -10.64
CA ASN A 31 16.70 -8.82 -11.69
C ASN A 31 16.28 -9.87 -12.70
N THR A 32 15.72 -10.99 -12.23
CA THR A 32 15.24 -12.04 -13.11
C THR A 32 14.13 -11.55 -14.02
N MET A 33 13.17 -10.81 -13.45
CA MET A 33 12.06 -10.24 -14.23
C MET A 33 12.56 -9.21 -15.24
N ASP A 34 13.54 -8.42 -14.85
CA ASP A 34 14.13 -7.41 -15.74
C ASP A 34 14.89 -8.07 -16.90
N GLU A 35 15.64 -9.14 -16.62
CA GLU A 35 16.34 -9.91 -17.65
C GLU A 35 15.39 -10.52 -18.67
N MET A 36 14.15 -10.79 -18.29
CA MET A 36 13.13 -11.28 -19.21
C MET A 36 12.63 -10.18 -20.15
N GLY A 37 13.05 -8.93 -19.93
CA GLY A 37 12.69 -7.80 -20.78
C GLY A 37 11.21 -7.43 -20.75
N LYS A 38 10.48 -7.87 -19.75
CA LYS A 38 9.03 -7.66 -19.65
C LYS A 38 8.64 -6.63 -18.61
N MET A 39 9.56 -6.20 -17.77
CA MET A 39 9.29 -5.26 -16.71
C MET A 39 9.53 -3.83 -17.18
N ASP A 40 8.55 -2.95 -16.95
CA ASP A 40 8.68 -1.52 -17.20
C ASP A 40 9.23 -0.82 -15.96
N ARG A 41 8.57 -1.03 -14.82
CA ARG A 41 9.00 -0.43 -13.54
C ARG A 41 8.49 -1.24 -12.37
N TYR A 42 9.11 -1.04 -11.21
CA TYR A 42 8.69 -1.69 -9.98
C TYR A 42 8.98 -0.82 -8.77
N MET A 43 8.31 -1.13 -7.66
CA MET A 43 8.51 -0.49 -6.37
C MET A 43 8.27 -1.51 -5.26
N GLU A 44 9.11 -1.45 -4.22
CA GLU A 44 8.90 -2.28 -3.04
C GLU A 44 7.82 -1.67 -2.13
N MET A 45 7.14 -2.53 -1.40
CA MET A 45 6.11 -2.12 -0.45
C MET A 45 6.06 -3.12 0.71
N GLU A 46 5.80 -2.64 1.91
CA GLU A 46 5.43 -3.51 3.01
C GLU A 46 3.92 -3.71 2.96
N MET A 47 3.48 -4.97 3.09
CA MET A 47 2.09 -5.29 3.34
C MET A 47 2.02 -6.13 4.60
N MET A 48 1.33 -5.64 5.61
CA MET A 48 1.25 -6.28 6.90
C MET A 48 -0.18 -6.26 7.40
N LYS A 49 -0.66 -7.42 7.83
CA LYS A 49 -2.00 -7.50 8.41
C LYS A 49 -1.97 -6.92 9.81
N GLU A 50 -2.81 -5.91 10.05
CA GLU A 50 -2.87 -5.22 11.33
C GLU A 50 -4.33 -4.99 11.74
N PRO A 51 -4.62 -5.06 13.04
CA PRO A 51 -5.92 -4.63 13.54
C PRO A 51 -5.97 -3.10 13.64
N ILE A 52 -7.09 -2.51 13.25
CA ILE A 52 -7.30 -1.07 13.43
C ILE A 52 -8.66 -0.83 14.09
N ALA A 53 -8.77 0.31 14.77
CA ALA A 53 -10.00 0.71 15.45
C ALA A 53 -10.18 2.22 15.38
N ALA A 54 -11.42 2.67 15.60
CA ALA A 54 -11.75 4.09 15.64
C ALA A 54 -11.38 4.73 16.99
N SER A 55 -11.11 3.93 18.00
CA SER A 55 -10.66 4.40 19.32
C SER A 55 -9.69 3.37 19.90
N ALA A 56 -8.88 3.81 20.87
CA ALA A 56 -7.84 2.94 21.46
C ALA A 56 -8.42 1.64 22.06
N ASP A 57 -9.63 1.70 22.59
CA ASP A 57 -10.32 0.55 23.21
C ASP A 57 -11.44 0.00 22.32
N GLY A 58 -11.53 0.48 21.08
CA GLY A 58 -12.62 0.14 20.19
C GLY A 58 -12.53 -1.24 19.60
N LYS A 59 -13.63 -1.63 18.96
CA LYS A 59 -13.66 -2.87 18.20
C LYS A 59 -12.67 -2.77 17.03
N THR A 60 -11.86 -3.79 16.87
CA THR A 60 -10.87 -3.84 15.80
C THR A 60 -11.40 -4.51 14.54
N GLU A 61 -10.89 -4.05 13.42
CA GLU A 61 -11.07 -4.68 12.11
C GLU A 61 -9.69 -4.95 11.53
N ASP A 62 -9.54 -6.07 10.85
CA ASP A 62 -8.27 -6.39 10.23
C ASP A 62 -8.11 -5.67 8.89
N VAL A 63 -6.93 -5.09 8.68
CA VAL A 63 -6.58 -4.43 7.42
C VAL A 63 -5.20 -4.89 6.97
N TYR A 64 -4.89 -4.60 5.71
CA TYR A 64 -3.51 -4.63 5.25
C TYR A 64 -2.96 -3.21 5.33
N LEU A 65 -1.96 -3.03 6.19
CA LEU A 65 -1.18 -1.81 6.24
C LEU A 65 -0.16 -1.87 5.11
N CYS A 66 -0.26 -0.92 4.18
CA CYS A 66 0.58 -0.86 2.99
C CYS A 66 1.51 0.34 3.10
N VAL A 67 2.81 0.06 3.08
CA VAL A 67 3.84 1.10 3.22
C VAL A 67 4.74 1.04 1.99
N PRO A 68 4.46 1.87 0.96
CA PRO A 68 5.34 1.94 -0.21
C PRO A 68 6.69 2.55 0.16
N GLU A 69 7.75 2.10 -0.53
CA GLU A 69 9.10 2.60 -0.26
C GLU A 69 9.27 4.08 -0.59
N ASP A 70 8.48 4.59 -1.53
CA ASP A 70 8.59 5.97 -2.00
C ASP A 70 7.19 6.57 -2.18
N LYS A 71 6.87 7.58 -1.38
CA LYS A 71 5.55 8.22 -1.40
C LYS A 71 5.26 8.98 -2.68
N ASP A 72 6.27 9.39 -3.42
CA ASP A 72 6.09 10.08 -4.71
C ASP A 72 5.96 9.07 -5.84
N MET A 73 6.76 8.02 -5.81
CA MET A 73 6.73 6.97 -6.82
C MET A 73 5.41 6.18 -6.79
N VAL A 74 4.77 6.07 -5.62
CA VAL A 74 3.54 5.31 -5.49
C VAL A 74 2.45 5.79 -6.45
N ASP A 75 2.44 7.08 -6.79
CA ASP A 75 1.47 7.64 -7.72
C ASP A 75 1.62 7.10 -9.15
N GLU A 76 2.76 6.54 -9.47
CA GLU A 76 2.98 5.90 -10.77
C GLU A 76 2.36 4.50 -10.82
N PHE A 77 2.05 3.90 -9.67
CA PHE A 77 1.53 2.54 -9.58
C PHE A 77 0.05 2.48 -9.22
N MET A 78 -0.45 3.48 -8.49
CA MET A 78 -1.85 3.51 -8.06
C MET A 78 -2.34 4.95 -7.92
N THR A 79 -3.64 5.12 -8.03
CA THR A 79 -4.28 6.42 -7.90
C THR A 79 -5.22 6.38 -6.69
N PHE A 80 -5.02 7.31 -5.76
CA PHE A 80 -5.93 7.48 -4.63
C PHE A 80 -6.98 8.53 -5.02
N ARG A 81 -8.18 8.07 -5.30
CA ARG A 81 -9.23 8.93 -5.85
C ARG A 81 -10.47 8.93 -4.97
N ASP A 82 -11.09 10.09 -4.83
CA ASP A 82 -12.41 10.16 -4.23
C ASP A 82 -13.44 9.72 -5.27
N ARG A 83 -14.31 8.76 -4.88
CA ARG A 83 -15.28 8.19 -5.80
C ARG A 83 -16.30 9.19 -6.31
N THR A 84 -16.69 10.13 -5.47
CA THR A 84 -17.76 11.11 -5.78
C THR A 84 -17.24 12.30 -6.56
N SER A 85 -16.16 12.92 -6.07
CA SER A 85 -15.63 14.15 -6.67
C SER A 85 -14.59 13.88 -7.77
N GLY A 86 -13.98 12.70 -7.78
CA GLY A 86 -12.87 12.40 -8.68
C GLY A 86 -11.56 13.03 -8.28
N GLU A 87 -11.52 13.72 -7.14
CA GLU A 87 -10.30 14.33 -6.64
C GLU A 87 -9.24 13.27 -6.36
N ILE A 88 -7.99 13.58 -6.76
CA ILE A 88 -6.86 12.67 -6.55
C ILE A 88 -6.06 13.15 -5.35
N TYR A 89 -5.78 12.22 -4.44
CA TYR A 89 -5.02 12.48 -3.23
C TYR A 89 -3.60 11.92 -3.35
N HIS A 90 -2.68 12.52 -2.60
CA HIS A 90 -1.30 12.06 -2.52
C HIS A 90 -0.99 11.64 -1.09
N LEU A 91 -0.21 10.58 -0.96
CA LEU A 91 0.21 10.06 0.34
C LEU A 91 1.21 11.03 0.97
N THR A 92 0.97 11.43 2.20
CA THR A 92 1.83 12.37 2.93
C THR A 92 2.19 11.82 4.31
N ASP A 93 3.19 12.43 4.96
CA ASP A 93 3.62 12.03 6.29
C ASP A 93 2.66 12.49 7.40
N ASP A 94 1.62 13.24 7.05
CA ASP A 94 0.66 13.76 8.01
C ASP A 94 -0.32 12.71 8.52
N GLY A 95 -0.48 11.63 7.80
CA GLY A 95 -1.40 10.58 8.19
C GLY A 95 -1.55 9.52 7.12
N VAL A 96 -2.68 8.84 7.14
CA VAL A 96 -2.94 7.68 6.29
C VAL A 96 -4.08 7.93 5.32
N ILE A 97 -4.06 7.20 4.22
CA ILE A 97 -5.20 7.13 3.30
C ILE A 97 -5.91 5.81 3.56
N LEU A 98 -7.20 5.90 3.83
CA LEU A 98 -8.04 4.75 4.17
C LEU A 98 -8.98 4.47 3.00
N THR A 99 -9.28 3.20 2.76
CA THR A 99 -10.26 2.84 1.75
C THR A 99 -11.67 3.17 2.24
N GLU A 100 -12.54 3.54 1.31
CA GLU A 100 -13.91 3.98 1.60
C GLU A 100 -14.68 2.96 2.43
N LYS A 101 -14.60 1.69 2.11
CA LYS A 101 -15.34 0.67 2.83
C LYS A 101 -14.85 0.52 4.27
N MET A 102 -13.56 0.62 4.49
CA MET A 102 -13.02 0.55 5.85
C MET A 102 -13.43 1.78 6.66
N ALA A 103 -13.45 2.95 6.04
CA ALA A 103 -13.91 4.17 6.69
C ALA A 103 -15.37 4.03 7.15
N LYS A 104 -16.22 3.43 6.33
CA LYS A 104 -17.61 3.18 6.69
C LYS A 104 -17.73 2.18 7.83
N THR A 105 -16.96 1.10 7.77
CA THR A 105 -16.97 0.07 8.82
C THR A 105 -16.56 0.65 10.17
N LEU A 106 -15.57 1.53 10.20
CA LEU A 106 -15.08 2.16 11.42
C LEU A 106 -15.89 3.41 11.81
N ASP A 107 -16.71 3.90 10.91
CA ASP A 107 -17.46 5.15 11.07
C ASP A 107 -16.51 6.34 11.32
N VAL A 108 -15.50 6.46 10.48
CA VAL A 108 -14.53 7.56 10.52
C VAL A 108 -14.57 8.37 9.24
N SER A 109 -14.19 9.63 9.37
CA SER A 109 -14.15 10.61 8.29
C SER A 109 -12.75 11.22 8.19
N ARG A 110 -12.52 12.01 7.13
CA ARG A 110 -11.26 12.76 7.00
C ARG A 110 -11.03 13.62 8.23
N GLY A 111 -9.81 13.58 8.73
CA GLY A 111 -9.43 14.34 9.93
C GLY A 111 -9.59 13.56 11.23
N ASP A 112 -10.29 12.44 11.22
CA ASP A 112 -10.46 11.62 12.41
C ASP A 112 -9.21 10.76 12.66
N PRO A 113 -8.95 10.40 13.92
CA PRO A 113 -7.89 9.45 14.23
C PRO A 113 -8.35 8.01 14.00
N ILE A 114 -7.37 7.15 13.73
CA ILE A 114 -7.53 5.70 13.88
C ILE A 114 -6.36 5.17 14.69
N TYR A 115 -6.52 3.99 15.21
CA TYR A 115 -5.53 3.35 16.08
C TYR A 115 -5.13 2.02 15.46
N ILE A 116 -3.83 1.82 15.23
CA ILE A 116 -3.28 0.62 14.59
C ILE A 116 -2.56 -0.20 15.63
N GLY A 117 -2.97 -1.45 15.81
CA GLY A 117 -2.39 -2.34 16.79
C GLY A 117 -3.34 -2.65 17.94
N VAL A 118 -2.84 -3.38 18.93
CA VAL A 118 -3.60 -3.83 20.11
C VAL A 118 -2.73 -3.82 21.36
N ASP A 119 -3.37 -4.08 22.52
CA ASP A 119 -2.69 -4.38 23.78
C ASP A 119 -1.78 -3.29 24.31
N GLY A 120 -2.21 -2.04 24.17
CA GLY A 120 -1.47 -0.89 24.69
C GLY A 120 -0.33 -0.41 23.78
N GLU A 121 -0.14 -1.06 22.65
CA GLU A 121 0.89 -0.68 21.68
C GLU A 121 0.29 0.01 20.44
N GLU A 122 -0.96 0.44 20.53
CA GLU A 122 -1.65 1.10 19.43
C GLU A 122 -0.94 2.38 19.01
N LYS A 123 -0.83 2.56 17.70
CA LYS A 123 -0.31 3.79 17.11
C LYS A 123 -1.46 4.64 16.60
N GLU A 124 -1.57 5.86 17.10
CA GLU A 124 -2.59 6.80 16.65
C GLU A 124 -2.10 7.53 15.41
N VAL A 125 -2.94 7.56 14.38
CA VAL A 125 -2.65 8.30 13.14
C VAL A 125 -3.91 8.99 12.67
N THR A 126 -3.76 10.07 11.93
CA THR A 126 -4.88 10.82 11.34
C THR A 126 -5.23 10.24 9.98
N VAL A 127 -6.52 10.13 9.71
CA VAL A 127 -7.01 9.80 8.36
C VAL A 127 -6.98 11.09 7.55
N THR A 128 -6.04 11.23 6.64
CA THR A 128 -5.94 12.43 5.81
C THR A 128 -6.91 12.41 4.65
N ASP A 129 -7.13 11.24 4.07
CA ASP A 129 -8.00 11.08 2.91
C ASP A 129 -8.63 9.70 2.90
N ILE A 130 -9.78 9.61 2.21
CA ILE A 130 -10.52 8.37 2.02
C ILE A 130 -10.67 8.17 0.53
N CYS A 131 -10.19 7.03 0.03
CA CYS A 131 -10.16 6.77 -1.40
C CYS A 131 -11.06 5.61 -1.81
N GLU A 132 -11.49 5.67 -3.06
CA GLU A 132 -12.14 4.57 -3.73
C GLU A 132 -11.16 3.41 -3.88
N ASN A 133 -11.58 2.19 -3.52
CA ASN A 133 -10.80 1.00 -3.79
C ASN A 133 -11.71 -0.23 -3.72
N TYR A 134 -11.59 -1.11 -4.68
CA TYR A 134 -12.29 -2.39 -4.68
C TYR A 134 -11.69 -3.37 -3.67
N MET A 135 -10.43 -3.18 -3.32
CA MET A 135 -9.77 -3.97 -2.27
C MET A 135 -10.13 -3.34 -0.93
N GLU A 136 -11.04 -3.96 -0.24
CA GLU A 136 -11.84 -3.37 0.85
C GLU A 136 -11.06 -2.97 2.12
N HIS A 137 -9.91 -3.58 2.37
CA HIS A 137 -9.29 -3.55 3.69
C HIS A 137 -7.85 -3.05 3.66
N TYR A 138 -7.62 -1.89 3.05
CA TYR A 138 -6.28 -1.30 2.96
C TYR A 138 -6.18 0.03 3.68
N VAL A 139 -5.02 0.24 4.30
CA VAL A 139 -4.58 1.51 4.86
C VAL A 139 -3.20 1.79 4.27
N TYR A 140 -3.01 2.98 3.71
CA TYR A 140 -1.74 3.37 3.09
C TYR A 140 -1.03 4.40 3.95
N MET A 141 0.27 4.20 4.19
CA MET A 141 1.11 5.02 5.05
C MET A 141 2.46 5.23 4.38
N THR A 142 3.05 6.43 4.55
CA THR A 142 4.40 6.67 4.04
C THR A 142 5.44 5.91 4.87
N ALA A 143 6.59 5.62 4.25
CA ALA A 143 7.70 4.99 4.97
C ALA A 143 8.22 5.89 6.08
N GLU A 144 8.23 7.20 5.87
CA GLU A 144 8.69 8.18 6.85
C GLU A 144 7.78 8.19 8.09
N LEU A 145 6.46 8.16 7.90
CA LEU A 145 5.53 8.09 9.02
C LEU A 145 5.66 6.75 9.75
N TYR A 146 5.85 5.68 9.01
CA TYR A 146 6.05 4.35 9.60
C TYR A 146 7.28 4.35 10.51
N GLU A 147 8.41 4.88 10.04
CA GLU A 147 9.63 4.97 10.86
C GLU A 147 9.43 5.81 12.11
N GLU A 148 8.70 6.91 12.00
CA GLU A 148 8.38 7.77 13.15
C GLU A 148 7.57 7.02 14.20
N LEU A 149 6.58 6.24 13.77
CA LEU A 149 5.67 5.53 14.68
C LEU A 149 6.29 4.27 15.27
N TYR A 150 7.03 3.51 14.49
CA TYR A 150 7.51 2.19 14.88
C TYR A 150 8.99 2.15 15.22
N GLY A 151 9.75 3.20 14.94
CA GLY A 151 11.16 3.29 15.28
C GLY A 151 12.09 2.44 14.42
N GLU A 152 11.60 1.92 13.32
CA GLU A 152 12.39 1.10 12.40
C GLU A 152 11.90 1.27 10.96
N GLU A 153 12.73 0.92 9.99
CA GLU A 153 12.34 0.96 8.60
C GLU A 153 11.29 -0.11 8.30
N PRO A 154 10.41 0.11 7.30
CA PRO A 154 9.46 -0.92 6.88
C PRO A 154 10.17 -2.20 6.44
N GLY A 155 9.57 -3.34 6.73
CA GLY A 155 10.04 -4.63 6.24
C GLY A 155 9.40 -4.93 4.89
N TYR A 156 10.05 -4.53 3.80
CA TYR A 156 9.49 -4.71 2.47
C TYR A 156 9.34 -6.17 2.13
N ASN A 157 8.13 -6.58 1.79
CA ASN A 157 7.78 -7.96 1.49
C ASN A 157 6.89 -8.09 0.26
N SER A 158 6.71 -7.01 -0.46
CA SER A 158 5.85 -6.98 -1.65
C SER A 158 6.49 -6.12 -2.71
N ILE A 159 6.15 -6.39 -3.95
CA ILE A 159 6.64 -5.65 -5.09
C ILE A 159 5.45 -5.31 -5.97
N LEU A 160 5.24 -4.02 -6.19
CA LEU A 160 4.31 -3.55 -7.21
C LEU A 160 5.09 -3.40 -8.50
N PHE A 161 4.53 -3.81 -9.60
CA PHE A 161 5.22 -3.71 -10.87
C PHE A 161 4.29 -3.38 -12.02
N ASP A 162 4.86 -2.74 -13.04
CA ASP A 162 4.22 -2.55 -14.33
C ASP A 162 5.01 -3.31 -15.37
N LEU A 163 4.29 -3.93 -16.28
CA LEU A 163 4.87 -4.61 -17.42
C LEU A 163 4.88 -3.65 -18.61
N LYS A 164 5.75 -3.89 -19.54
CA LYS A 164 5.71 -3.17 -20.81
C LYS A 164 4.34 -3.46 -21.44
N ASN A 165 3.72 -2.43 -22.01
CA ASN A 165 2.43 -2.62 -22.63
C ASN A 165 2.56 -3.50 -23.89
N ALA A 166 1.42 -3.95 -24.45
CA ALA A 166 1.44 -4.87 -25.60
C ALA A 166 2.18 -4.31 -26.80
N SER A 167 2.07 -3.00 -27.06
CA SER A 167 2.78 -2.35 -28.15
C SER A 167 4.28 -2.35 -27.92
N ASP A 168 4.72 -2.06 -26.70
CA ASP A 168 6.13 -2.08 -26.34
C ASP A 168 6.70 -3.49 -26.44
N LYS A 169 5.93 -4.50 -26.03
CA LYS A 169 6.34 -5.90 -26.12
C LYS A 169 6.49 -6.33 -27.57
N GLU A 170 5.58 -5.93 -28.43
CA GLU A 170 5.64 -6.23 -29.86
C GLU A 170 6.87 -5.60 -30.52
N ILE A 171 7.21 -4.40 -30.12
CA ILE A 171 8.39 -3.71 -30.62
C ILE A 171 9.67 -4.36 -30.10
N SER A 172 9.68 -4.82 -28.85
CA SER A 172 10.84 -5.42 -28.20
C SER A 172 11.13 -6.84 -28.67
N ASP A 173 10.10 -7.53 -29.09
CA ASP A 173 10.20 -8.91 -29.58
C ASP A 173 10.53 -8.93 -31.06
#